data_db48257498ddfa8c00d2bbfc57048b51
#
_entry.id   db48257498ddfa8c00d2bbfc57048b51
#
_cell.length_a   1.000
_cell.length_b   1.000
_cell.length_c   1.000
_cell.angle_alpha   90.00
_cell.angle_beta   90.00
_cell.angle_gamma   90.00
#
_symmetry.space_group_name_H-M   'P 1'
#
loop_
_entity.id
_entity.type
_entity.pdbx_description
1 polymer ?
#
loop_
_entity_poly.entity_id
_entity_poly.type
_entity_poly.pdbx_seq_one_letter_code
_entity_poly.pdbx_strand_id
1 'polypeptide(L)'
;AFGPLLPEFLGGSADLAPSNLTLWSGSKAINEDAAGNYIHYGVREFGMTAIANGISLHGGFLPYTSTFLMFVEYARNAVRMAALMKEREQVASLRVTPNMSTWRPCDQVESAVAWKYGVERQDGPTALILSRQNLAQQERTEEQLANIARGGYVLKDCPGQPELIFIATGSEVELAVAAYEKL
;
A
#
# COMPACT_ATOMS: atom_id res chain seq x y z
N ALA A 1 -6.42 -11.24 3.29
CA ALA A 1 -5.98 -12.16 4.33
C ALA A 1 -5.97 -11.57 5.74
N PHE A 2 -5.78 -10.24 5.91
CA PHE A 2 -5.72 -9.60 7.25
C PHE A 2 -7.09 -9.26 7.84
N GLY A 3 -8.13 -9.04 7.00
CA GLY A 3 -9.43 -8.59 7.45
C GLY A 3 -10.05 -9.37 8.62
N PRO A 4 -10.02 -10.72 8.65
CA PRO A 4 -10.53 -11.47 9.78
C PRO A 4 -9.76 -11.31 11.09
N LEU A 5 -8.53 -10.81 11.03
CA LEU A 5 -7.62 -10.66 12.17
C LEU A 5 -7.64 -9.23 12.74
N LEU A 6 -8.27 -8.29 12.05
CA LEU A 6 -8.30 -6.87 12.38
C LEU A 6 -9.76 -6.39 12.44
N PRO A 7 -10.49 -6.61 13.55
CA PRO A 7 -11.89 -6.17 13.69
C PRO A 7 -12.04 -4.64 13.62
N GLU A 8 -10.99 -3.89 13.92
CA GLU A 8 -10.93 -2.43 13.81
C GLU A 8 -10.70 -1.91 12.38
N PHE A 9 -10.48 -2.81 11.40
CA PHE A 9 -10.17 -2.44 10.01
C PHE A 9 -11.44 -2.00 9.28
N LEU A 10 -11.53 -0.70 8.97
CA LEU A 10 -12.72 -0.05 8.39
C LEU A 10 -12.32 0.81 7.19
N GLY A 11 -12.93 0.61 6.04
CA GLY A 11 -12.62 1.44 4.87
C GLY A 11 -13.28 0.95 3.60
N GLY A 12 -12.74 1.33 2.46
CA GLY A 12 -13.31 0.95 1.18
C GLY A 12 -12.64 1.63 -0.01
N SER A 13 -13.39 1.75 -1.11
CA SER A 13 -12.90 2.27 -2.37
C SER A 13 -13.79 3.39 -2.91
N ALA A 14 -13.19 4.29 -3.69
CA ALA A 14 -13.92 5.32 -4.44
C ALA A 14 -14.56 4.71 -5.69
N ASP A 15 -15.57 3.86 -5.50
CA ASP A 15 -16.34 3.14 -6.53
C ASP A 15 -15.52 2.21 -7.46
N LEU A 16 -14.39 1.73 -6.96
CA LEU A 16 -13.45 0.88 -7.70
C LEU A 16 -13.23 -0.49 -7.03
N ALA A 17 -14.13 -0.90 -6.14
CA ALA A 17 -13.97 -2.11 -5.35
C ALA A 17 -13.62 -3.38 -6.16
N PRO A 18 -14.27 -3.67 -7.32
CA PRO A 18 -13.91 -4.83 -8.13
C PRO A 18 -12.51 -4.73 -8.75
N SER A 19 -12.07 -3.51 -9.09
CA SER A 19 -10.77 -3.27 -9.74
C SER A 19 -9.62 -3.19 -8.74
N ASN A 20 -9.90 -2.69 -7.54
CA ASN A 20 -8.92 -2.54 -6.46
C ASN A 20 -8.88 -3.77 -5.54
N LEU A 21 -9.78 -4.74 -5.76
CA LEU A 21 -9.92 -5.96 -4.96
C LEU A 21 -10.03 -5.68 -3.45
N THR A 22 -10.78 -4.63 -3.09
CA THR A 22 -10.96 -4.21 -1.70
C THR A 22 -12.11 -4.94 -1.00
N LEU A 23 -12.99 -5.59 -1.76
CA LEU A 23 -14.02 -6.48 -1.23
C LEU A 23 -13.45 -7.89 -1.01
N TRP A 24 -13.73 -8.47 0.13
CA TRP A 24 -13.39 -9.84 0.51
C TRP A 24 -14.62 -10.54 1.13
N SER A 25 -14.57 -11.83 1.34
CA SER A 25 -15.74 -12.64 1.77
C SER A 25 -16.36 -12.23 3.12
N GLY A 26 -15.62 -11.50 3.96
CA GLY A 26 -16.10 -10.96 5.23
C GLY A 26 -16.43 -9.47 5.17
N SER A 27 -16.39 -8.83 4.00
CA SER A 27 -16.82 -7.44 3.86
C SER A 27 -18.32 -7.30 4.06
N LYS A 28 -18.72 -6.39 4.94
CA LYS A 28 -20.11 -5.99 5.17
C LYS A 28 -20.22 -4.49 5.08
N ALA A 29 -21.16 -3.99 4.29
CA ALA A 29 -21.36 -2.56 4.12
C ALA A 29 -22.00 -1.96 5.38
N ILE A 30 -21.48 -0.81 5.84
CA ILE A 30 -21.97 -0.13 7.06
C ILE A 30 -23.40 0.41 6.93
N ASN A 31 -23.90 0.62 5.71
CA ASN A 31 -25.27 1.02 5.45
C ASN A 31 -26.27 -0.13 5.54
N GLU A 32 -25.80 -1.38 5.52
CA GLU A 32 -26.61 -2.59 5.63
C GLU A 32 -26.52 -3.22 7.03
N ASP A 33 -25.36 -3.08 7.66
CA ASP A 33 -25.07 -3.62 8.99
C ASP A 33 -24.24 -2.60 9.78
N ALA A 34 -24.76 -2.15 10.94
CA ALA A 34 -24.08 -1.20 11.81
C ALA A 34 -22.72 -1.72 12.34
N ALA A 35 -22.51 -3.05 12.35
CA ALA A 35 -21.24 -3.69 12.65
C ALA A 35 -20.39 -3.93 11.38
N GLY A 36 -20.75 -3.32 10.25
CA GLY A 36 -20.04 -3.45 8.99
C GLY A 36 -18.62 -2.87 9.03
N ASN A 37 -17.80 -3.35 8.12
CA ASN A 37 -16.38 -2.98 7.99
C ASN A 37 -16.03 -2.38 6.62
N TYR A 38 -17.03 -2.13 5.78
CA TYR A 38 -16.84 -1.60 4.43
C TYR A 38 -17.68 -0.36 4.18
N ILE A 39 -17.03 0.68 3.63
CA ILE A 39 -17.67 1.96 3.28
C ILE A 39 -17.69 2.12 1.76
N HIS A 40 -18.89 2.26 1.20
CA HIS A 40 -19.06 2.63 -0.20
C HIS A 40 -19.00 4.16 -0.35
N TYR A 41 -17.80 4.67 -0.66
CA TYR A 41 -17.58 6.12 -0.75
C TYR A 41 -18.17 6.76 -2.03
N GLY A 42 -18.45 5.96 -3.07
CA GLY A 42 -18.75 6.47 -4.41
C GLY A 42 -17.51 7.15 -5.03
N VAL A 43 -17.69 7.84 -6.15
CA VAL A 43 -16.61 8.57 -6.84
C VAL A 43 -16.31 9.87 -6.08
N ARG A 44 -15.59 9.77 -4.96
CA ARG A 44 -15.34 10.89 -4.02
C ARG A 44 -14.00 10.73 -3.32
N GLU A 45 -12.91 10.77 -4.04
CA GLU A 45 -11.56 10.52 -3.51
C GLU A 45 -11.21 11.49 -2.38
N PHE A 46 -11.51 12.78 -2.54
CA PHE A 46 -11.30 13.76 -1.47
C PHE A 46 -12.15 13.45 -0.24
N GLY A 47 -13.46 13.23 -0.43
CA GLY A 47 -14.37 12.92 0.68
C GLY A 47 -14.01 11.62 1.37
N MET A 48 -13.67 10.57 0.61
CA MET A 48 -13.17 9.30 1.12
C MET A 48 -11.97 9.48 2.05
N THR A 49 -10.96 10.20 1.57
CA THR A 49 -9.72 10.46 2.29
C THR A 49 -9.98 11.32 3.54
N ALA A 50 -10.81 12.36 3.43
CA ALA A 50 -11.16 13.22 4.56
C ALA A 50 -11.97 12.48 5.64
N ILE A 51 -12.88 11.58 5.24
CA ILE A 51 -13.60 10.70 6.17
C ILE A 51 -12.65 9.76 6.88
N ALA A 52 -11.72 9.13 6.16
CA ALA A 52 -10.70 8.25 6.75
C ALA A 52 -9.83 9.01 7.77
N ASN A 53 -9.43 10.25 7.47
CA ASN A 53 -8.73 11.11 8.44
C ASN A 53 -9.55 11.30 9.72
N GLY A 54 -10.85 11.59 9.59
CA GLY A 54 -11.75 11.75 10.74
C GLY A 54 -11.90 10.46 11.55
N ILE A 55 -12.01 9.30 10.89
CA ILE A 55 -12.07 7.98 11.55
C ILE A 55 -10.78 7.71 12.32
N SER A 56 -9.62 7.99 11.71
CA SER A 56 -8.31 7.82 12.34
C SER A 56 -8.16 8.71 13.56
N LEU A 57 -8.51 9.99 13.47
CA LEU A 57 -8.48 10.95 14.59
C LEU A 57 -9.42 10.59 15.74
N HIS A 58 -10.57 10.00 15.43
CA HIS A 58 -11.50 9.49 16.44
C HIS A 58 -10.86 8.37 17.29
N GLY A 59 -9.98 7.56 16.68
CA GLY A 59 -9.38 6.38 17.32
C GLY A 59 -10.35 5.19 17.38
N GLY A 60 -9.82 4.01 17.70
CA GLY A 60 -10.59 2.77 17.78
C GLY A 60 -10.77 2.04 16.45
N PHE A 61 -10.47 2.68 15.32
CA PHE A 61 -10.49 2.07 13.99
C PHE A 61 -9.18 2.29 13.25
N LEU A 62 -8.86 1.34 12.40
CA LEU A 62 -7.76 1.43 11.44
C LEU A 62 -8.34 1.66 10.05
N PRO A 63 -8.44 2.92 9.59
CA PRO A 63 -9.06 3.22 8.31
C PRO A 63 -8.14 2.87 7.15
N TYR A 64 -8.76 2.44 6.02
CA TYR A 64 -8.09 2.32 4.74
C TYR A 64 -8.94 2.91 3.64
N THR A 65 -8.27 3.40 2.60
CA THR A 65 -8.91 3.93 1.40
C THR A 65 -8.24 3.38 0.16
N SER A 66 -8.96 3.26 -0.94
CA SER A 66 -8.42 2.75 -2.18
C SER A 66 -9.01 3.44 -3.40
N THR A 67 -8.14 3.76 -4.35
CA THR A 67 -8.50 4.30 -5.66
C THR A 67 -7.39 3.97 -6.67
N PHE A 68 -7.55 4.35 -7.94
CA PHE A 68 -6.44 4.28 -8.89
C PHE A 68 -5.43 5.40 -8.62
N LEU A 69 -4.15 5.11 -8.88
CA LEU A 69 -3.05 6.03 -8.62
C LEU A 69 -3.28 7.44 -9.22
N MET A 70 -3.77 7.51 -10.46
CA MET A 70 -4.04 8.78 -11.11
C MET A 70 -5.20 9.58 -10.49
N PHE A 71 -6.14 8.94 -9.82
CA PHE A 71 -7.30 9.60 -9.19
C PHE A 71 -6.98 10.17 -7.81
N VAL A 72 -5.84 9.79 -7.24
CA VAL A 72 -5.39 10.36 -5.96
C VAL A 72 -5.14 11.86 -6.04
N GLU A 73 -4.88 12.40 -7.22
CA GLU A 73 -4.77 13.86 -7.40
C GLU A 73 -6.04 14.58 -6.93
N TYR A 74 -7.22 13.96 -7.03
CA TYR A 74 -8.46 14.52 -6.49
C TYR A 74 -8.48 14.53 -4.95
N ALA A 75 -7.76 13.63 -4.30
CA ALA A 75 -7.65 13.53 -2.85
C ALA A 75 -6.45 14.31 -2.27
N ARG A 76 -5.61 14.91 -3.09
CA ARG A 76 -4.29 15.46 -2.73
C ARG A 76 -4.27 16.29 -1.44
N ASN A 77 -5.23 17.19 -1.25
CA ASN A 77 -5.26 18.02 -0.05
C ASN A 77 -5.61 17.22 1.21
N ALA A 78 -6.51 16.25 1.12
CA ALA A 78 -6.86 15.39 2.25
C ALA A 78 -5.69 14.45 2.62
N VAL A 79 -4.98 13.90 1.63
CA VAL A 79 -3.74 13.12 1.82
C VAL A 79 -2.65 13.97 2.49
N ARG A 80 -2.48 15.22 2.04
CA ARG A 80 -1.54 16.15 2.68
C ARG A 80 -1.91 16.44 4.13
N MET A 81 -3.20 16.59 4.44
CA MET A 81 -3.66 16.80 5.81
C MET A 81 -3.41 15.56 6.66
N ALA A 82 -3.65 14.34 6.16
CA ALA A 82 -3.29 13.10 6.85
C ALA A 82 -1.81 13.09 7.25
N ALA A 83 -0.92 13.40 6.33
CA ALA A 83 0.52 13.45 6.58
C ALA A 83 0.90 14.51 7.62
N LEU A 84 0.27 15.69 7.60
CA LEU A 84 0.50 16.76 8.57
C LEU A 84 0.01 16.40 9.97
N MET A 85 -1.10 15.67 10.07
CA MET A 85 -1.70 15.19 11.32
C MET A 85 -1.06 13.89 11.83
N LYS A 86 -0.08 13.32 11.08
CA LYS A 86 0.53 12.00 11.33
C LYS A 86 -0.45 10.84 11.28
N GLU A 87 -1.55 11.02 10.54
CA GLU A 87 -2.55 9.99 10.34
C GLU A 87 -2.13 8.97 9.28
N ARG A 88 -2.77 7.78 9.29
CA ARG A 88 -2.51 6.72 8.32
C ARG A 88 -3.32 6.92 7.08
N GLU A 89 -2.68 7.17 5.93
CA GLU A 89 -3.37 7.33 4.64
C GLU A 89 -2.57 6.93 3.40
N GLN A 90 -3.26 6.83 2.26
CA GLN A 90 -2.72 6.34 1.00
C GLN A 90 -2.77 7.40 -0.11
N VAL A 91 -1.83 7.55 -0.86
CA VAL A 91 -1.27 7.38 -2.23
C VAL A 91 -0.91 8.68 -2.99
N ALA A 92 0.15 8.62 -3.82
CA ALA A 92 0.71 9.40 -4.94
C ALA A 92 1.18 10.83 -4.69
N SER A 93 2.17 11.26 -5.34
CA SER A 93 3.17 12.31 -5.03
C SER A 93 3.80 12.14 -3.63
N LEU A 94 3.87 10.93 -3.19
CA LEU A 94 3.97 10.48 -1.80
C LEU A 94 5.39 10.50 -1.30
N ARG A 95 6.35 10.27 -2.18
CA ARG A 95 7.77 10.26 -1.80
C ARG A 95 8.28 11.63 -1.37
N VAL A 96 7.61 12.70 -1.80
CA VAL A 96 7.93 14.08 -1.41
C VAL A 96 7.01 14.63 -0.32
N THR A 97 5.98 13.88 0.05
CA THR A 97 5.08 14.27 1.14
C THR A 97 5.77 13.97 2.47
N PRO A 98 6.03 14.98 3.32
CA PRO A 98 6.64 14.75 4.62
C PRO A 98 5.85 13.73 5.44
N ASN A 99 6.53 12.87 6.17
CA ASN A 99 5.94 11.84 7.03
C ASN A 99 5.22 10.68 6.31
N MET A 100 5.18 10.65 4.98
CA MET A 100 4.59 9.57 4.20
C MET A 100 5.59 8.44 4.00
N SER A 101 5.20 7.20 4.29
CA SER A 101 5.94 6.00 3.90
C SER A 101 5.35 5.43 2.63
N THR A 102 6.15 5.28 1.59
CA THR A 102 5.68 4.84 0.28
C THR A 102 6.31 3.51 -0.10
N TRP A 103 5.48 2.51 -0.34
CA TRP A 103 5.87 1.17 -0.73
C TRP A 103 5.40 0.84 -2.14
N ARG A 104 6.26 0.21 -2.91
CA ARG A 104 5.94 -0.27 -4.26
C ARG A 104 6.44 -1.72 -4.40
N PRO A 105 5.70 -2.67 -3.81
CA PRO A 105 6.12 -4.08 -3.79
C PRO A 105 6.07 -4.71 -5.18
N CYS A 106 7.01 -5.62 -5.44
CA CYS A 106 7.14 -6.32 -6.71
C CYS A 106 6.43 -7.68 -6.75
N ASP A 107 6.02 -8.22 -5.59
CA ASP A 107 5.36 -9.53 -5.49
C ASP A 107 4.54 -9.67 -4.20
N GLN A 108 4.00 -10.87 -3.96
CA GLN A 108 3.18 -11.16 -2.78
C GLN A 108 3.96 -11.03 -1.46
N VAL A 109 5.23 -11.43 -1.45
CA VAL A 109 6.04 -11.40 -0.22
C VAL A 109 6.32 -9.97 0.20
N GLU A 110 6.78 -9.13 -0.73
CA GLU A 110 6.95 -7.70 -0.45
C GLU A 110 5.64 -7.02 -0.10
N SER A 111 4.53 -7.40 -0.76
CA SER A 111 3.20 -6.88 -0.44
C SER A 111 2.79 -7.22 0.99
N ALA A 112 3.05 -8.45 1.46
CA ALA A 112 2.74 -8.85 2.82
C ALA A 112 3.57 -8.06 3.86
N VAL A 113 4.85 -7.85 3.60
CA VAL A 113 5.72 -7.06 4.47
C VAL A 113 5.29 -5.59 4.49
N ALA A 114 4.96 -5.01 3.34
CA ALA A 114 4.49 -3.64 3.22
C ALA A 114 3.16 -3.42 3.96
N TRP A 115 2.22 -4.37 3.88
CA TRP A 115 0.98 -4.35 4.64
C TRP A 115 1.24 -4.44 6.14
N LYS A 116 2.08 -5.38 6.58
CA LYS A 116 2.48 -5.49 7.99
C LYS A 116 3.03 -4.16 8.50
N TYR A 117 4.00 -3.59 7.77
CA TYR A 117 4.58 -2.29 8.12
C TYR A 117 3.52 -1.19 8.21
N GLY A 118 2.61 -1.10 7.22
CA GLY A 118 1.56 -0.09 7.21
C GLY A 118 0.58 -0.21 8.37
N VAL A 119 0.27 -1.44 8.80
CA VAL A 119 -0.61 -1.71 9.96
C VAL A 119 0.10 -1.38 11.28
N GLU A 120 1.37 -1.73 11.41
CA GLU A 120 2.15 -1.52 12.64
C GLU A 120 2.60 -0.08 12.84
N ARG A 121 2.71 0.70 11.76
CA ARG A 121 3.20 2.08 11.82
C ARG A 121 2.21 3.00 12.52
N GLN A 122 2.68 3.74 13.53
CA GLN A 122 1.88 4.66 14.36
C GLN A 122 2.19 6.15 14.13
N ASP A 123 3.31 6.46 13.47
CA ASP A 123 3.86 7.82 13.39
C ASP A 123 3.53 8.55 12.07
N GLY A 124 2.73 7.94 11.20
CA GLY A 124 2.31 8.57 9.95
C GLY A 124 1.67 7.61 8.96
N PRO A 125 1.15 8.13 7.85
CA PRO A 125 0.48 7.36 6.83
C PRO A 125 1.44 6.48 6.03
N THR A 126 0.92 5.36 5.52
CA THR A 126 1.63 4.44 4.63
C THR A 126 0.86 4.28 3.33
N ALA A 127 1.54 4.45 2.23
CA ALA A 127 1.01 4.23 0.90
C ALA A 127 1.56 2.96 0.27
N LEU A 128 0.67 2.12 -0.23
CA LEU A 128 1.00 0.90 -0.97
C LEU A 128 0.60 1.09 -2.44
N ILE A 129 1.59 1.16 -3.32
CA ILE A 129 1.39 1.27 -4.77
C ILE A 129 1.51 -0.13 -5.36
N LEU A 130 0.37 -0.76 -5.59
CA LEU A 130 0.29 -2.11 -6.08
C LEU A 130 0.11 -2.14 -7.61
N SER A 131 0.70 -3.13 -8.27
CA SER A 131 0.51 -3.38 -9.70
C SER A 131 -0.81 -4.10 -9.95
N ARG A 132 -1.49 -3.76 -11.05
CA ARG A 132 -2.74 -4.41 -11.47
C ARG A 132 -2.49 -5.76 -12.14
N GLN A 133 -1.38 -5.88 -12.88
CA GLN A 133 -0.98 -7.13 -13.53
C GLN A 133 -0.41 -8.12 -12.52
N ASN A 134 -0.46 -9.41 -12.88
CA ASN A 134 0.26 -10.44 -12.14
C ASN A 134 1.76 -10.23 -12.32
N LEU A 135 2.51 -10.29 -11.22
CA LEU A 135 3.96 -10.19 -11.20
C LEU A 135 4.56 -11.52 -10.76
N ALA A 136 5.70 -11.87 -11.33
CA ALA A 136 6.42 -13.09 -10.99
C ALA A 136 6.95 -13.02 -9.56
N GLN A 137 6.74 -14.10 -8.81
CA GLN A 137 7.31 -14.25 -7.48
C GLN A 137 8.82 -14.34 -7.56
N GLN A 138 9.53 -13.52 -6.79
CA GLN A 138 10.98 -13.54 -6.72
C GLN A 138 11.46 -14.49 -5.62
N GLU A 139 12.48 -15.29 -5.92
CA GLU A 139 13.15 -16.12 -4.92
C GLU A 139 14.06 -15.26 -4.04
N ARG A 140 14.04 -15.54 -2.73
CA ARG A 140 14.82 -14.79 -1.72
C ARG A 140 15.38 -15.72 -0.67
N THR A 141 16.56 -15.40 -0.19
CA THR A 141 17.13 -15.98 1.02
C THR A 141 16.43 -15.44 2.27
N GLU A 142 16.61 -16.08 3.42
CA GLU A 142 16.10 -15.60 4.70
C GLU A 142 16.59 -14.18 5.05
N GLU A 143 17.85 -13.89 4.75
CA GLU A 143 18.44 -12.57 4.94
C GLU A 143 17.77 -11.51 4.06
N GLN A 144 17.53 -11.82 2.79
CA GLN A 144 16.82 -10.93 1.86
C GLN A 144 15.39 -10.67 2.32
N LEU A 145 14.69 -11.70 2.83
CA LEU A 145 13.35 -11.56 3.41
C LEU A 145 13.35 -10.59 4.59
N ALA A 146 14.32 -10.70 5.50
CA ALA A 146 14.47 -9.79 6.63
C ALA A 146 14.80 -8.35 6.19
N ASN A 147 15.51 -8.18 5.08
CA ASN A 147 15.91 -6.88 4.55
C ASN A 147 14.79 -6.14 3.80
N ILE A 148 13.70 -6.79 3.39
CA ILE A 148 12.55 -6.12 2.76
C ILE A 148 12.05 -4.96 3.64
N ALA A 149 11.98 -5.16 4.94
CA ALA A 149 11.51 -4.14 5.89
C ALA A 149 12.38 -2.88 5.94
N ARG A 150 13.61 -2.92 5.40
CA ARG A 150 14.49 -1.75 5.28
C ARG A 150 14.14 -0.84 4.09
N GLY A 151 13.24 -1.29 3.21
CA GLY A 151 12.78 -0.53 2.04
C GLY A 151 13.64 -0.67 0.79
N GLY A 152 14.79 -1.34 0.89
CA GLY A 152 15.66 -1.66 -0.25
C GLY A 152 16.71 -2.70 0.13
N TYR A 153 17.01 -3.62 -0.78
CA TYR A 153 17.96 -4.71 -0.57
C TYR A 153 18.49 -5.22 -1.92
N VAL A 154 19.61 -5.98 -1.87
CA VAL A 154 20.16 -6.65 -3.05
C VAL A 154 19.40 -7.95 -3.29
N LEU A 155 18.64 -8.01 -4.39
CA LEU A 155 17.91 -9.22 -4.79
C LEU A 155 18.77 -10.21 -5.56
N LYS A 156 19.59 -9.72 -6.50
CA LYS A 156 20.59 -10.49 -7.26
C LYS A 156 21.92 -9.80 -7.13
N ASP A 157 22.96 -10.56 -6.85
CA ASP A 157 24.32 -10.06 -6.68
C ASP A 157 25.27 -10.74 -7.66
N CYS A 158 26.41 -10.14 -7.95
CA CYS A 158 27.44 -10.68 -8.82
C CYS A 158 28.70 -11.06 -8.02
N PRO A 159 29.52 -12.01 -8.51
CA PRO A 159 30.80 -12.31 -7.90
C PRO A 159 31.79 -11.17 -8.17
N GLY A 160 32.27 -10.51 -7.10
CA GLY A 160 33.24 -9.46 -7.19
C GLY A 160 32.68 -8.04 -7.21
N GLN A 161 33.35 -7.11 -7.86
CA GLN A 161 32.93 -5.72 -7.93
C GLN A 161 31.94 -5.53 -9.09
N PRO A 162 30.74 -4.99 -8.84
CA PRO A 162 29.76 -4.79 -9.89
C PRO A 162 30.19 -3.69 -10.86
N GLU A 163 30.09 -3.95 -12.16
CA GLU A 163 30.28 -2.95 -13.22
C GLU A 163 29.01 -2.16 -13.52
N LEU A 164 27.84 -2.76 -13.22
CA LEU A 164 26.52 -2.18 -13.44
C LEU A 164 25.59 -2.52 -12.28
N ILE A 165 24.75 -1.57 -11.86
CA ILE A 165 23.72 -1.75 -10.83
C ILE A 165 22.38 -1.39 -11.40
N PHE A 166 21.42 -2.34 -11.38
CA PHE A 166 20.02 -2.09 -11.67
C PHE A 166 19.28 -1.73 -10.37
N ILE A 167 18.53 -0.62 -10.40
CA ILE A 167 17.63 -0.24 -9.32
C ILE A 167 16.20 -0.29 -9.86
N ALA A 168 15.37 -1.14 -9.29
CA ALA A 168 13.99 -1.36 -9.74
C ALA A 168 13.02 -1.47 -8.56
N THR A 169 11.73 -1.17 -8.80
CA THR A 169 10.65 -1.29 -7.83
C THR A 169 9.38 -1.78 -8.52
N GLY A 170 8.52 -2.49 -7.79
CA GLY A 170 7.24 -2.95 -8.33
C GLY A 170 7.40 -3.80 -9.60
N SER A 171 6.62 -3.50 -10.62
CA SER A 171 6.62 -4.26 -11.90
C SER A 171 7.93 -4.24 -12.66
N GLU A 172 8.82 -3.29 -12.41
CA GLU A 172 10.10 -3.18 -13.09
C GLU A 172 11.15 -4.16 -12.54
N VAL A 173 10.94 -4.76 -11.38
CA VAL A 173 11.88 -5.73 -10.78
C VAL A 173 12.04 -6.97 -11.67
N GLU A 174 10.95 -7.49 -12.21
CA GLU A 174 10.99 -8.63 -13.14
C GLU A 174 11.82 -8.31 -14.40
N LEU A 175 11.68 -7.10 -14.93
CA LEU A 175 12.47 -6.65 -16.08
C LEU A 175 13.96 -6.53 -15.74
N ALA A 176 14.28 -6.01 -14.55
CA ALA A 176 15.67 -5.89 -14.10
C ALA A 176 16.31 -7.27 -13.88
N VAL A 177 15.59 -8.23 -13.32
CA VAL A 177 16.05 -9.62 -13.17
C VAL A 177 16.27 -10.27 -14.53
N ALA A 178 15.34 -10.11 -15.48
CA ALA A 178 15.48 -10.65 -16.84
C ALA A 178 16.66 -10.00 -17.62
N ALA A 179 16.96 -8.73 -17.35
CA ALA A 179 18.13 -8.06 -17.91
C ALA A 179 19.45 -8.59 -17.30
N TYR A 180 19.48 -8.79 -15.99
CA TYR A 180 20.62 -9.38 -15.27
C TYR A 180 20.97 -10.78 -15.80
N GLU A 181 19.97 -11.62 -16.10
CA GLU A 181 20.20 -12.98 -16.62
C GLU A 181 20.74 -13.01 -18.07
N LYS A 182 20.72 -11.89 -18.78
CA LYS A 182 21.21 -11.78 -20.16
C LYS A 182 22.62 -11.16 -20.27
N LEU A 183 23.12 -10.58 -19.21
CA LEU A 183 24.44 -9.97 -19.13
C LEU A 183 25.48 -10.96 -18.61
#